data_700fee3df0d3ba847393ce1d78f6204f
#
_entry.id   700fee3df0d3ba847393ce1d78f6204f
#
_cell.length_a   1.000
_cell.length_b   1.000
_cell.length_c   1.000
_cell.angle_alpha   90.00
_cell.angle_beta   90.00
_cell.angle_gamma   90.00
#
_symmetry.space_group_name_H-M   'P 1'
#
loop_
_entity.id
_entity.type
_entity.pdbx_description
1 polymer ?
#
loop_
_entity_poly.entity_id
_entity_poly.type
_entity_poly.pdbx_seq_one_letter_code
_entity_poly.pdbx_strand_id
1 'polypeptide(L)'
;NGGKSWKKTHDNYLEGVYSSYGYYFGEIRVDLQDENGIYVLGVPIIKSKDGGKTFTSINAENVHSDHQALWVNPKKSGHILNGNDGGLNLSYDDGENWTKLNEPAVGQFYSVYADTQKNYKVYGGLQDNGVWVADNTARIDKGWLQRGQNPYESIMGGDGMQVQVDERNQNIVYTGFQFGNYYRIDRAKGSQKYIQPKHTLGENPYRFNWQTP
;
A
#
# COMPACT_ATOMS: atom_id res chain seq x y z
N ASN A 1 28.66 20.19 14.10
CA ASN A 1 29.95 20.35 13.45
C ASN A 1 29.91 20.18 11.92
N GLY A 2 28.72 20.09 11.34
CA GLY A 2 28.49 19.96 9.89
C GLY A 2 29.06 18.67 9.30
N GLY A 3 28.98 17.56 10.04
CA GLY A 3 29.44 16.25 9.58
C GLY A 3 30.95 16.02 9.57
N LYS A 4 31.70 16.91 10.20
CA LYS A 4 33.17 16.77 10.29
C LYS A 4 33.62 15.59 11.16
N SER A 5 32.77 15.15 12.08
CA SER A 5 32.98 13.94 12.86
C SER A 5 31.63 13.27 13.14
N TRP A 6 31.68 11.95 13.30
CA TRP A 6 30.51 11.10 13.56
C TRP A 6 30.76 10.28 14.81
N LYS A 7 29.74 10.12 15.63
CA LYS A 7 29.75 9.27 16.80
C LYS A 7 28.51 8.40 16.79
N LYS A 8 28.68 7.11 17.06
CA LYS A 8 27.58 6.17 17.26
C LYS A 8 26.81 6.57 18.52
N THR A 9 25.50 6.62 18.45
CA THR A 9 24.64 7.05 19.57
C THR A 9 24.26 5.91 20.51
N HIS A 10 24.20 4.67 19.99
CA HIS A 10 23.82 3.45 20.74
C HIS A 10 24.66 2.26 20.24
N ASP A 11 24.82 1.26 21.06
CA ASP A 11 25.58 0.04 20.73
C ASP A 11 24.68 -1.10 20.25
N ASN A 12 23.43 -1.14 20.71
CA ASN A 12 22.48 -2.16 20.35
C ASN A 12 22.02 -2.00 18.90
N TYR A 13 21.74 -3.12 18.25
CA TYR A 13 21.07 -3.14 16.96
C TYR A 13 19.58 -2.81 17.13
N LEU A 14 19.03 -2.00 16.26
CA LEU A 14 17.59 -1.68 16.24
C LEU A 14 16.86 -2.73 15.40
N GLU A 15 16.47 -3.82 16.04
CA GLU A 15 15.80 -4.93 15.38
C GLU A 15 14.42 -4.54 14.85
N GLY A 16 14.03 -5.12 13.72
CA GLY A 16 12.69 -4.98 13.13
C GLY A 16 12.38 -3.63 12.49
N VAL A 17 13.30 -2.65 12.55
CA VAL A 17 13.08 -1.33 11.92
C VAL A 17 13.11 -1.42 10.40
N TYR A 18 14.08 -2.16 9.88
CA TYR A 18 14.27 -2.37 8.45
C TYR A 18 14.25 -3.87 8.16
N SER A 19 13.08 -4.46 7.95
CA SER A 19 13.02 -5.88 7.61
C SER A 19 13.55 -6.11 6.18
N SER A 20 12.72 -6.33 5.20
CA SER A 20 13.17 -6.61 3.83
C SER A 20 13.30 -5.36 2.94
N TYR A 21 12.73 -4.23 3.32
CA TYR A 21 12.57 -3.04 2.46
C TYR A 21 13.33 -1.81 2.95
N GLY A 22 14.40 -1.96 3.73
CA GLY A 22 15.18 -0.85 4.27
C GLY A 22 15.76 0.12 3.24
N TYR A 23 15.84 -0.30 1.99
CA TYR A 23 16.22 0.57 0.87
C TYR A 23 15.08 1.50 0.41
N TYR A 24 13.84 1.22 0.78
CA TYR A 24 12.66 1.95 0.33
C TYR A 24 12.23 3.03 1.32
N PHE A 25 12.35 2.76 2.59
CA PHE A 25 12.12 3.71 3.69
C PHE A 25 13.33 3.68 4.64
N GLY A 26 13.44 4.59 5.53
CA GLY A 26 14.59 4.71 6.43
C GLY A 26 14.90 6.16 6.70
N GLU A 27 13.85 6.94 6.90
CA GLU A 27 14.00 8.35 7.22
C GLU A 27 14.27 8.56 8.71
N ILE A 28 15.01 9.60 9.00
CA ILE A 28 15.25 10.12 10.34
C ILE A 28 14.76 11.57 10.42
N ARG A 29 14.08 11.91 11.50
CA ARG A 29 13.67 13.27 11.82
C ARG A 29 14.08 13.61 13.24
N VAL A 30 14.49 14.85 13.44
CA VAL A 30 14.81 15.40 14.76
C VAL A 30 13.74 16.43 15.11
N ASP A 31 13.32 16.43 16.36
CA ASP A 31 12.44 17.46 16.89
C ASP A 31 13.20 18.80 16.94
N LEU A 32 12.66 19.84 16.31
CA LEU A 32 13.32 21.16 16.28
C LEU A 32 13.25 21.91 17.60
N GLN A 33 12.43 21.45 18.55
CA GLN A 33 12.33 22.01 19.89
C GLN A 33 13.15 21.23 20.93
N ASP A 34 13.51 19.98 20.61
CA ASP A 34 14.31 19.12 21.49
C ASP A 34 15.26 18.23 20.65
N GLU A 35 16.55 18.55 20.65
CA GLU A 35 17.57 17.80 19.92
C GLU A 35 17.72 16.34 20.37
N ASN A 36 17.20 15.97 21.54
CA ASN A 36 17.16 14.59 22.03
C ASN A 36 15.97 13.79 21.47
N GLY A 37 14.98 14.50 20.94
CA GLY A 37 13.79 13.91 20.29
C GLY A 37 14.12 13.47 18.86
N ILE A 38 14.28 12.17 18.63
CA ILE A 38 14.63 11.61 17.31
C ILE A 38 13.62 10.56 16.92
N TYR A 39 13.06 10.69 15.72
CA TYR A 39 12.17 9.71 15.11
C TYR A 39 12.90 8.97 14.00
N VAL A 40 12.71 7.66 13.94
CA VAL A 40 13.22 6.80 12.86
C VAL A 40 12.05 6.05 12.26
N LEU A 41 11.92 6.16 10.95
CA LEU A 41 10.88 5.55 10.15
C LEU A 41 11.42 4.26 9.53
N GLY A 42 10.64 3.23 9.64
CA GLY A 42 10.88 1.91 9.07
C GLY A 42 9.58 1.15 8.98
N VAL A 43 9.60 -0.16 9.15
CA VAL A 43 8.38 -0.95 9.33
C VAL A 43 7.59 -0.43 10.53
N PRO A 44 8.15 -0.33 11.76
CA PRO A 44 7.59 0.52 12.81
C PRO A 44 8.12 1.94 12.71
N ILE A 45 7.42 2.88 13.32
CA ILE A 45 7.95 4.16 13.71
C ILE A 45 8.47 4.08 15.15
N ILE A 46 9.73 4.44 15.34
CA ILE A 46 10.35 4.43 16.67
C ILE A 46 10.84 5.82 17.05
N LYS A 47 10.89 6.08 18.34
CA LYS A 47 11.32 7.35 18.90
C LYS A 47 12.37 7.19 19.99
N SER A 48 13.34 8.09 19.99
CA SER A 48 14.27 8.35 21.09
C SER A 48 13.90 9.65 21.79
N LYS A 49 14.10 9.70 23.12
CA LYS A 49 13.99 10.89 23.96
C LYS A 49 15.33 11.26 24.62
N ASP A 50 16.41 10.59 24.23
CA ASP A 50 17.73 10.70 24.88
C ASP A 50 18.90 10.86 23.87
N GLY A 51 18.60 11.45 22.73
CA GLY A 51 19.59 11.71 21.68
C GLY A 51 20.06 10.45 20.96
N GLY A 52 19.19 9.46 20.84
CA GLY A 52 19.43 8.23 20.08
C GLY A 52 20.12 7.13 20.88
N LYS A 53 20.17 7.21 22.20
CA LYS A 53 20.76 6.14 23.04
C LYS A 53 19.80 4.97 23.19
N THR A 54 18.51 5.27 23.38
CA THR A 54 17.43 4.27 23.45
C THR A 54 16.29 4.64 22.52
N PHE A 55 15.57 3.63 22.03
CA PHE A 55 14.41 3.80 21.15
C PHE A 55 13.24 2.98 21.65
N THR A 56 12.04 3.54 21.49
CA THR A 56 10.77 2.86 21.77
C THR A 56 9.85 3.00 20.56
N SER A 57 9.06 1.96 20.29
CA SER A 57 8.02 2.07 19.27
C SER A 57 6.91 3.01 19.72
N ILE A 58 6.48 3.88 18.82
CA ILE A 58 5.30 4.73 18.98
C ILE A 58 4.18 4.34 18.00
N ASN A 59 4.25 3.12 17.45
CA ASN A 59 3.14 2.53 16.70
C ASN A 59 1.93 2.33 17.60
N ALA A 60 0.74 2.40 16.98
CA ALA A 60 -0.52 2.06 17.61
C ALA A 60 -1.35 1.16 16.69
N GLU A 61 -2.40 0.52 17.21
CA GLU A 61 -3.24 -0.41 16.46
C GLU A 61 -3.90 0.22 15.20
N ASN A 62 -4.22 1.51 15.28
CA ASN A 62 -4.81 2.28 14.17
C ASN A 62 -3.78 2.97 13.26
N VAL A 63 -2.49 2.63 13.38
CA VAL A 63 -1.39 3.15 12.56
C VAL A 63 -0.82 2.01 11.74
N HIS A 64 -0.92 2.10 10.41
CA HIS A 64 -0.34 1.10 9.53
C HIS A 64 1.19 1.13 9.61
N SER A 65 1.82 0.00 9.31
CA SER A 65 3.27 -0.11 9.18
C SER A 65 3.82 0.62 7.93
N ASP A 66 5.11 0.44 7.70
CA ASP A 66 5.81 0.94 6.52
C ASP A 66 5.74 2.47 6.40
N HIS A 67 6.39 3.11 7.38
CA HIS A 67 6.38 4.56 7.54
C HIS A 67 7.35 5.21 6.56
N GLN A 68 6.84 6.11 5.72
CA GLN A 68 7.58 6.68 4.59
C GLN A 68 7.78 8.19 4.68
N ALA A 69 6.97 8.87 5.47
CA ALA A 69 7.09 10.31 5.64
C ALA A 69 6.71 10.74 7.06
N LEU A 70 7.43 11.69 7.63
CA LEU A 70 7.11 12.31 8.90
C LEU A 70 7.35 13.81 8.84
N TRP A 71 6.31 14.56 9.14
CA TRP A 71 6.43 15.97 9.46
C TRP A 71 6.35 16.14 10.98
N VAL A 72 7.33 16.85 11.53
CA VAL A 72 7.38 17.26 12.94
C VAL A 72 7.12 18.75 13.01
N ASN A 73 6.17 19.17 13.84
CA ASN A 73 5.84 20.58 13.96
C ASN A 73 7.02 21.39 14.51
N PRO A 74 7.55 22.37 13.73
CA PRO A 74 8.73 23.12 14.15
C PRO A 74 8.48 24.07 15.33
N LYS A 75 7.22 24.25 15.75
CA LYS A 75 6.83 25.16 16.82
C LYS A 75 6.25 24.44 18.05
N LYS A 76 5.96 23.15 17.94
CA LYS A 76 5.32 22.38 19.02
C LYS A 76 5.80 20.93 18.98
N SER A 77 6.64 20.56 19.93
CA SER A 77 7.06 19.19 20.15
C SER A 77 5.84 18.25 20.34
N GLY A 78 5.95 17.04 19.86
CA GLY A 78 4.90 16.03 19.94
C GLY A 78 3.73 16.18 18.98
N HIS A 79 3.65 17.26 18.22
CA HIS A 79 2.69 17.43 17.14
C HIS A 79 3.32 16.94 15.84
N ILE A 80 2.91 15.76 15.39
CA ILE A 80 3.51 15.04 14.26
C ILE A 80 2.43 14.54 13.30
N LEU A 81 2.77 14.56 12.01
CA LEU A 81 1.96 13.97 10.94
C LEU A 81 2.78 12.89 10.25
N ASN A 82 2.26 11.69 10.23
CA ASN A 82 2.90 10.52 9.65
C ASN A 82 2.18 10.04 8.39
N GLY A 83 2.95 9.77 7.34
CA GLY A 83 2.51 9.08 6.14
C GLY A 83 3.07 7.67 6.13
N ASN A 84 2.21 6.69 5.99
CA ASN A 84 2.53 5.26 5.97
C ASN A 84 1.76 4.55 4.86
N ASP A 85 1.94 3.24 4.73
CA ASP A 85 1.29 2.43 3.70
C ASP A 85 -0.24 2.36 3.83
N GLY A 86 -0.79 2.70 5.00
CA GLY A 86 -2.23 2.81 5.24
C GLY A 86 -2.80 4.23 5.18
N GLY A 87 -2.00 5.25 4.78
CA GLY A 87 -2.45 6.64 4.64
C GLY A 87 -1.81 7.60 5.65
N LEU A 88 -2.59 8.51 6.21
CA LEU A 88 -2.11 9.58 7.09
C LEU A 88 -2.60 9.39 8.52
N ASN A 89 -1.69 9.60 9.46
CA ASN A 89 -1.96 9.59 10.89
C ASN A 89 -1.41 10.84 11.56
N LEU A 90 -2.17 11.42 12.46
CA LEU A 90 -1.84 12.64 13.21
C LEU A 90 -1.76 12.33 14.70
N SER A 91 -0.72 12.82 15.36
CA SER A 91 -0.60 12.81 16.81
C SER A 91 -0.31 14.22 17.33
N TYR A 92 -0.84 14.55 18.51
CA TYR A 92 -0.59 15.78 19.25
C TYR A 92 0.18 15.57 20.54
N ASP A 93 0.46 14.31 20.88
CA ASP A 93 1.06 13.86 22.14
C ASP A 93 2.24 12.92 21.90
N ASP A 94 2.98 13.16 20.82
CA ASP A 94 4.24 12.50 20.58
C ASP A 94 4.13 11.01 20.23
N GLY A 95 2.99 10.62 19.65
CA GLY A 95 2.71 9.26 19.24
C GLY A 95 2.09 8.39 20.35
N GLU A 96 1.70 8.97 21.49
CA GLU A 96 0.96 8.23 22.52
C GLU A 96 -0.45 7.89 22.02
N ASN A 97 -1.08 8.86 21.33
CA ASN A 97 -2.35 8.65 20.65
C ASN A 97 -2.30 9.13 19.20
N TRP A 98 -2.99 8.39 18.33
CA TRP A 98 -3.03 8.68 16.92
C TRP A 98 -4.47 8.82 16.41
N THR A 99 -4.68 9.83 15.58
CA THR A 99 -5.90 10.02 14.81
C THR A 99 -5.63 9.64 13.36
N LYS A 100 -6.31 8.62 12.84
CA LYS A 100 -6.28 8.30 11.43
C LYS A 100 -7.06 9.39 10.68
N LEU A 101 -6.41 10.03 9.72
CA LEU A 101 -7.03 11.03 8.88
C LEU A 101 -7.77 10.36 7.71
N ASN A 102 -8.70 11.12 7.10
CA ASN A 102 -9.36 10.64 5.89
C ASN A 102 -8.32 10.42 4.80
N GLU A 103 -8.33 9.23 4.24
CA GLU A 103 -7.46 8.86 3.14
C GLU A 103 -7.93 9.53 1.85
N PRO A 104 -7.02 10.04 1.01
CA PRO A 104 -7.39 10.44 -0.33
C PRO A 104 -7.95 9.22 -1.09
N ALA A 105 -9.02 9.42 -1.86
CA ALA A 105 -9.59 8.37 -2.69
C ALA A 105 -8.69 8.11 -3.91
N VAL A 106 -7.58 7.46 -3.70
CA VAL A 106 -6.57 7.10 -4.72
C VAL A 106 -6.31 5.62 -4.69
N GLY A 107 -5.86 5.06 -5.82
CA GLY A 107 -5.43 3.68 -5.94
C GLY A 107 -4.20 3.59 -6.84
N GLN A 108 -3.29 2.70 -6.53
CA GLN A 108 -2.10 2.44 -7.35
C GLN A 108 -2.44 1.36 -8.37
N PHE A 109 -2.70 1.79 -9.60
CA PHE A 109 -2.98 0.86 -10.69
C PHE A 109 -1.69 0.24 -11.25
N TYR A 110 -1.67 -1.09 -11.34
CA TYR A 110 -0.69 -1.82 -12.15
C TYR A 110 -1.05 -1.81 -13.62
N SER A 111 -2.35 -1.92 -13.92
CA SER A 111 -2.84 -1.87 -15.29
C SER A 111 -4.26 -1.35 -15.37
N VAL A 112 -4.60 -0.79 -16.53
CA VAL A 112 -5.97 -0.37 -16.87
C VAL A 112 -6.30 -0.94 -18.24
N TYR A 113 -7.52 -1.44 -18.40
CA TYR A 113 -8.07 -1.96 -19.64
C TYR A 113 -9.48 -1.43 -19.87
N ALA A 114 -9.82 -1.10 -21.09
CA ALA A 114 -11.19 -0.75 -21.50
C ALA A 114 -11.66 -1.77 -22.54
N ASP A 115 -12.87 -2.32 -22.36
CA ASP A 115 -13.46 -3.21 -23.34
C ASP A 115 -13.98 -2.44 -24.58
N THR A 116 -14.42 -3.18 -25.60
CA THR A 116 -14.79 -2.61 -26.91
C THR A 116 -16.30 -2.34 -27.07
N GLN A 117 -17.07 -2.39 -25.98
CA GLN A 117 -18.50 -2.14 -26.05
C GLN A 117 -18.81 -0.65 -26.32
N LYS A 118 -19.97 -0.35 -26.89
CA LYS A 118 -20.44 1.03 -27.06
C LYS A 118 -20.48 1.80 -25.73
N ASN A 119 -21.02 1.15 -24.70
CA ASN A 119 -20.92 1.60 -23.31
C ASN A 119 -19.83 0.74 -22.66
N TYR A 120 -18.58 1.10 -22.93
CA TYR A 120 -17.44 0.31 -22.48
C TYR A 120 -17.32 0.31 -20.97
N LYS A 121 -16.73 -0.74 -20.47
CA LYS A 121 -16.34 -0.85 -19.07
C LYS A 121 -14.83 -0.61 -18.95
N VAL A 122 -14.46 -0.02 -17.83
CA VAL A 122 -13.05 0.20 -17.45
C VAL A 122 -12.71 -0.78 -16.34
N TYR A 123 -11.64 -1.51 -16.55
CA TYR A 123 -11.11 -2.50 -15.61
C TYR A 123 -9.76 -2.02 -15.08
N GLY A 124 -9.46 -2.31 -13.84
CA GLY A 124 -8.17 -1.95 -13.26
C GLY A 124 -7.71 -2.97 -12.22
N GLY A 125 -6.44 -3.36 -12.32
CA GLY A 125 -5.74 -4.10 -11.29
C GLY A 125 -4.90 -3.16 -10.46
N LEU A 126 -5.04 -3.22 -9.14
CA LEU A 126 -4.44 -2.31 -8.17
C LEU A 126 -3.56 -3.07 -7.19
N GLN A 127 -2.49 -2.45 -6.78
CA GLN A 127 -1.68 -2.95 -5.67
C GLN A 127 -2.55 -3.00 -4.40
N ASP A 128 -2.51 -4.13 -3.69
CA ASP A 128 -3.20 -4.43 -2.43
C ASP A 128 -4.73 -4.36 -2.46
N ASN A 129 -5.31 -3.84 -3.56
CA ASN A 129 -6.73 -3.54 -3.66
C ASN A 129 -7.48 -4.38 -4.71
N GLY A 130 -6.84 -5.37 -5.30
CA GLY A 130 -7.48 -6.32 -6.21
C GLY A 130 -7.80 -5.77 -7.60
N VAL A 131 -8.77 -6.39 -8.25
CA VAL A 131 -9.22 -6.05 -9.61
C VAL A 131 -10.66 -5.56 -9.57
N TRP A 132 -10.89 -4.42 -10.21
CA TRP A 132 -12.19 -3.74 -10.22
C TRP A 132 -12.65 -3.43 -11.63
N VAL A 133 -13.96 -3.28 -11.80
CA VAL A 133 -14.59 -2.85 -13.03
C VAL A 133 -15.68 -1.82 -12.76
N ALA A 134 -15.82 -0.85 -13.65
CA ALA A 134 -16.91 0.10 -13.66
C ALA A 134 -17.36 0.44 -15.07
N ASP A 135 -18.60 0.89 -15.21
CA ASP A 135 -19.07 1.49 -16.47
C ASP A 135 -18.34 2.82 -16.72
N ASN A 136 -18.06 3.16 -17.97
CA ASN A 136 -17.45 4.44 -18.34
C ASN A 136 -18.28 5.66 -17.92
N THR A 137 -19.55 5.46 -17.61
CA THR A 137 -20.48 6.49 -17.12
C THR A 137 -20.60 6.50 -15.59
N ALA A 138 -19.87 5.61 -14.90
CA ALA A 138 -19.89 5.55 -13.44
C ALA A 138 -19.42 6.89 -12.84
N ARG A 139 -20.19 7.40 -11.89
CA ARG A 139 -19.90 8.65 -11.20
C ARG A 139 -20.06 8.47 -9.70
N ILE A 140 -19.11 9.07 -8.97
CA ILE A 140 -19.23 9.20 -7.53
C ILE A 140 -20.21 10.32 -7.25
N ASP A 141 -21.31 10.00 -6.59
CA ASP A 141 -22.28 10.99 -6.11
C ASP A 141 -22.48 10.86 -4.59
N LYS A 142 -23.13 11.85 -4.01
CA LYS A 142 -23.46 11.83 -2.58
C LYS A 142 -24.34 10.66 -2.19
N GLY A 143 -25.13 10.15 -3.12
CA GLY A 143 -26.05 9.03 -2.90
C GLY A 143 -25.34 7.71 -2.64
N TRP A 144 -24.21 7.44 -3.28
CA TRP A 144 -23.48 6.19 -3.00
C TRP A 144 -22.81 6.25 -1.62
N LEU A 145 -22.28 7.40 -1.19
CA LEU A 145 -21.76 7.57 0.16
C LEU A 145 -22.84 7.33 1.22
N GLN A 146 -24.05 7.83 0.98
CA GLN A 146 -25.18 7.67 1.91
C GLN A 146 -25.77 6.27 1.93
N ARG A 147 -25.77 5.56 0.81
CA ARG A 147 -26.38 4.23 0.64
C ARG A 147 -25.37 3.09 0.71
N GLY A 148 -24.08 3.39 0.81
CA GLY A 148 -23.03 2.37 0.74
C GLY A 148 -22.89 1.69 -0.61
N GLN A 149 -23.44 2.27 -1.68
CA GLN A 149 -23.39 1.70 -3.03
C GLN A 149 -22.11 2.17 -3.72
N ASN A 150 -21.25 1.23 -4.04
CA ASN A 150 -20.04 1.51 -4.82
C ASN A 150 -20.36 1.32 -6.32
N PRO A 151 -20.06 2.31 -7.19
CA PRO A 151 -20.24 2.17 -8.63
C PRO A 151 -19.24 1.17 -9.27
N TYR A 152 -18.23 0.77 -8.53
CA TYR A 152 -17.24 -0.21 -8.95
C TYR A 152 -17.58 -1.59 -8.40
N GLU A 153 -17.43 -2.61 -9.25
CA GLU A 153 -17.61 -4.02 -8.89
C GLU A 153 -16.24 -4.68 -8.71
N SER A 154 -16.03 -5.33 -7.58
CA SER A 154 -14.82 -6.12 -7.34
C SER A 154 -14.90 -7.44 -8.11
N ILE A 155 -13.86 -7.75 -8.88
CA ILE A 155 -13.71 -9.00 -9.63
C ILE A 155 -12.87 -10.02 -8.85
N MET A 156 -11.78 -9.55 -8.24
CA MET A 156 -10.80 -10.40 -7.56
C MET A 156 -10.03 -9.60 -6.50
N GLY A 157 -9.60 -10.26 -5.44
CA GLY A 157 -8.69 -9.69 -4.43
C GLY A 157 -7.21 -9.87 -4.77
N GLY A 158 -6.35 -9.56 -3.83
CA GLY A 158 -4.89 -9.63 -3.95
C GLY A 158 -4.29 -8.38 -4.61
N ASP A 159 -3.05 -8.50 -5.09
CA ASP A 159 -2.43 -7.48 -5.95
C ASP A 159 -2.92 -7.65 -7.39
N GLY A 160 -3.95 -6.91 -7.76
CA GLY A 160 -4.59 -7.07 -9.07
C GLY A 160 -3.66 -6.71 -10.22
N MET A 161 -3.51 -7.65 -11.14
CA MET A 161 -2.63 -7.51 -12.31
C MET A 161 -3.40 -7.14 -13.57
N GLN A 162 -2.90 -7.56 -14.74
CA GLN A 162 -3.52 -7.27 -16.02
C GLN A 162 -4.93 -7.85 -16.13
N VAL A 163 -5.76 -7.16 -16.89
CA VAL A 163 -7.11 -7.61 -17.23
C VAL A 163 -7.23 -7.71 -18.75
N GLN A 164 -7.80 -8.80 -19.22
CA GLN A 164 -8.19 -8.97 -20.62
C GLN A 164 -9.64 -9.45 -20.66
N VAL A 165 -10.43 -8.92 -21.55
CA VAL A 165 -11.82 -9.30 -21.77
C VAL A 165 -11.94 -10.04 -23.09
N ASP A 166 -12.68 -11.14 -23.14
CA ASP A 166 -12.95 -11.86 -24.39
C ASP A 166 -13.90 -11.01 -25.27
N GLU A 167 -13.41 -10.54 -26.41
CA GLU A 167 -14.18 -9.69 -27.33
C GLU A 167 -15.46 -10.37 -27.84
N ARG A 168 -15.49 -11.71 -27.87
CA ARG A 168 -16.65 -12.51 -28.33
C ARG A 168 -17.69 -12.66 -27.24
N ASN A 169 -17.28 -12.52 -25.97
CA ASN A 169 -18.16 -12.63 -24.80
C ASN A 169 -17.59 -11.82 -23.62
N GLN A 170 -18.01 -10.59 -23.47
CA GLN A 170 -17.54 -9.67 -22.43
C GLN A 170 -17.83 -10.12 -20.99
N ASN A 171 -18.60 -11.17 -20.79
CA ASN A 171 -18.71 -11.78 -19.46
C ASN A 171 -17.48 -12.63 -19.09
N ILE A 172 -16.64 -12.95 -20.07
CA ILE A 172 -15.40 -13.70 -19.84
C ILE A 172 -14.26 -12.74 -19.65
N VAL A 173 -13.66 -12.79 -18.47
CA VAL A 173 -12.52 -11.94 -18.06
C VAL A 173 -11.36 -12.85 -17.69
N TYR A 174 -10.18 -12.49 -18.16
CA TYR A 174 -8.91 -13.09 -17.78
C TYR A 174 -8.17 -12.08 -16.92
N THR A 175 -7.87 -12.44 -15.69
CA THR A 175 -7.15 -11.59 -14.76
C THR A 175 -6.55 -12.43 -13.64
N GLY A 176 -5.79 -11.81 -12.79
CA GLY A 176 -5.16 -12.51 -11.67
C GLY A 176 -4.44 -11.56 -10.73
N PHE A 177 -3.58 -12.14 -9.92
CA PHE A 177 -2.77 -11.46 -8.94
C PHE A 177 -1.30 -11.88 -9.09
N GLN A 178 -0.44 -11.38 -8.23
CA GLN A 178 1.01 -11.53 -8.30
C GLN A 178 1.46 -12.98 -8.60
N PHE A 179 2.63 -13.10 -9.20
CA PHE A 179 3.28 -14.36 -9.57
C PHE A 179 2.52 -15.22 -10.60
N GLY A 180 1.80 -14.56 -11.53
CA GLY A 180 1.12 -15.24 -12.62
C GLY A 180 -0.07 -16.11 -12.18
N ASN A 181 -0.67 -15.81 -11.03
CA ASN A 181 -1.86 -16.49 -10.56
C ASN A 181 -3.09 -16.03 -11.34
N TYR A 182 -3.23 -16.49 -12.58
CA TYR A 182 -4.29 -16.09 -13.50
C TYR A 182 -5.50 -17.00 -13.47
N TYR A 183 -6.65 -16.38 -13.70
CA TYR A 183 -7.95 -17.01 -13.76
C TYR A 183 -8.72 -16.56 -15.00
N ARG A 184 -9.48 -17.50 -15.57
CA ARG A 184 -10.57 -17.22 -16.46
C ARG A 184 -11.84 -17.15 -15.64
N ILE A 185 -12.50 -16.02 -15.64
CA ILE A 185 -13.70 -15.73 -14.85
C ILE A 185 -14.90 -15.59 -15.81
N ASP A 186 -15.99 -16.31 -15.53
CA ASP A 186 -17.28 -16.14 -16.17
C ASP A 186 -18.17 -15.34 -15.21
N ARG A 187 -18.28 -14.04 -15.45
CA ARG A 187 -19.02 -13.12 -14.58
C ARG A 187 -20.52 -13.39 -14.59
N ALA A 188 -21.07 -13.84 -15.72
CA ALA A 188 -22.49 -14.18 -15.83
C ALA A 188 -22.86 -15.39 -14.98
N LYS A 189 -21.93 -16.35 -14.86
CA LYS A 189 -22.15 -17.59 -14.08
C LYS A 189 -21.60 -17.51 -12.66
N GLY A 190 -20.83 -16.47 -12.32
CA GLY A 190 -20.10 -16.39 -11.05
C GLY A 190 -19.07 -17.50 -10.86
N SER A 191 -18.50 -18.03 -11.94
CA SER A 191 -17.54 -19.13 -11.90
C SER A 191 -16.15 -18.73 -12.37
N GLN A 192 -15.12 -19.35 -11.80
CA GLN A 192 -13.73 -19.09 -12.16
C GLN A 192 -12.95 -20.38 -12.35
N LYS A 193 -11.97 -20.34 -13.24
CA LYS A 193 -11.03 -21.43 -13.50
C LYS A 193 -9.60 -20.90 -13.45
N TYR A 194 -8.76 -21.53 -12.65
CA TYR A 194 -7.33 -21.26 -12.60
C TYR A 194 -6.65 -21.68 -13.90
N ILE A 195 -5.82 -20.81 -14.47
CA ILE A 195 -5.24 -21.01 -15.80
C ILE A 195 -3.72 -20.80 -15.86
N GLN A 196 -3.04 -20.68 -14.72
CA GLN A 196 -1.58 -20.55 -14.73
C GLN A 196 -0.96 -21.73 -15.50
N PRO A 197 -0.03 -21.47 -16.44
CA PRO A 197 0.69 -22.52 -17.13
C PRO A 197 1.48 -23.41 -16.14
N LYS A 198 1.48 -24.71 -16.40
CA LYS A 198 2.24 -25.67 -15.61
C LYS A 198 3.35 -26.26 -16.48
N HIS A 199 4.52 -26.44 -15.89
CA HIS A 199 5.62 -27.17 -16.51
C HIS A 199 5.29 -28.67 -16.57
N THR A 200 5.92 -29.38 -17.48
CA THR A 200 5.81 -30.84 -17.58
C THR A 200 6.62 -31.48 -16.44
N LEU A 201 6.15 -32.63 -15.97
CA LEU A 201 6.87 -33.39 -14.94
C LEU A 201 8.30 -33.74 -15.41
N GLY A 202 9.29 -33.39 -14.61
CA GLY A 202 10.70 -33.55 -14.93
C GLY A 202 11.38 -32.37 -15.61
N GLU A 203 10.63 -31.34 -15.98
CA GLU A 203 11.17 -30.07 -16.48
C GLU A 203 11.34 -29.07 -15.33
N ASN A 204 12.15 -28.04 -15.57
CA ASN A 204 12.29 -26.92 -14.63
C ASN A 204 10.96 -26.13 -14.53
N PRO A 205 10.57 -25.75 -13.31
CA PRO A 205 9.39 -24.89 -13.12
C PRO A 205 9.48 -23.59 -13.91
N TYR A 206 8.36 -23.12 -14.45
CA TYR A 206 8.28 -21.79 -15.03
C TYR A 206 8.55 -20.73 -13.97
N ARG A 207 9.27 -19.71 -14.36
CA ARG A 207 9.56 -18.59 -13.48
C ARG A 207 8.48 -17.51 -13.66
N PHE A 208 7.81 -17.18 -12.57
CA PHE A 208 6.84 -16.11 -12.52
C PHE A 208 7.40 -14.97 -11.66
N ASN A 209 7.40 -13.76 -12.21
CA ASN A 209 7.73 -12.55 -11.47
C ASN A 209 6.49 -11.99 -10.77
N TRP A 210 6.69 -10.94 -9.96
CA TRP A 210 5.59 -10.23 -9.31
C TRP A 210 4.52 -9.83 -10.33
N GLN A 211 4.91 -9.10 -11.35
CA GLN A 211 4.09 -8.87 -12.54
C GLN A 211 4.53 -9.87 -13.62
N THR A 212 3.65 -10.77 -13.95
CA THR A 212 3.85 -11.72 -15.05
C THR A 212 2.90 -11.33 -16.18
N PRO A 213 3.39 -11.09 -17.41
CA PRO A 213 2.57 -10.73 -18.55
C PRO A 213 1.67 -11.86 -19.03
#